data_76f8a7b4d202c4e1a457bbd003305fe4
#
_entry.id   76f8a7b4d202c4e1a457bbd003305fe4
#
_cell.length_a   1.000
_cell.length_b   1.000
_cell.length_c   1.000
_cell.angle_alpha   90.00
_cell.angle_beta   90.00
_cell.angle_gamma   90.00
#
_symmetry.space_group_name_H-M   'P 1'
#
loop_
_entity.id
_entity.type
_entity.pdbx_description
1 polymer ?
#
loop_
_entity_poly.entity_id
_entity_poly.type
_entity_poly.pdbx_seq_one_letter_code
_entity_poly.pdbx_strand_id
1 'polypeptide(L)'
;MKSYVAFVFLVVLASDGPVSDANWNQFRGPNGDGKSVANSLPVEFDESKNVRWKIAIPDSGWSSPVVWGNEVWLTTGSDEKKELRAICIDLETGKVKRDDKVFDMIERKVDPAYAFDSPHLNSPATPTSVVEEDRVYVSFGSQGIACLDRQTGENIWERRDLRIYQPVRQDSSPIVDDKNLYVAFDGTDQQFFVALDKETGDTRWKVDRNVDTDYRATLSDRGLSPKKGGKPNDNKKSFATATLIEAGGQRQLIAPAAEAIISYDPVTGKELWRTVHPGGFNVAARPIYASGLVFVFTSGLDNYLMGIRPDGTGDVTDSHIAWSTYRSTPEIPSPIVVNDLLFMVTAKGGIARCLDAKTGDEIWKKRLGGDYWASPIFADGKLYFSSKQGEITVLTATGDDPQVLASNKLTAEFIASPAVAGDSLILRSTTHLYCIADGHDRSLEQVASDVYPERREREQRTAKNTSPNEGLAALSAQLREMVKAGKLTRKDAIELYQAAAGK
;
A
#
# COMPACT_ATOMS: atom_id res chain seq x y z
N MET A 1 56.92 -41.61 12.77
CA MET A 1 56.34 -40.25 12.90
C MET A 1 55.26 -40.12 11.83
N LYS A 2 53.97 -40.17 12.25
CA LYS A 2 52.82 -39.97 11.35
C LYS A 2 52.27 -38.56 11.63
N SER A 3 52.42 -37.65 10.63
CA SER A 3 51.85 -36.32 10.70
C SER A 3 50.35 -36.39 10.40
N TYR A 4 49.54 -35.93 11.35
CA TYR A 4 48.09 -35.68 11.12
C TYR A 4 47.93 -34.21 10.69
N VAL A 5 47.42 -34.01 9.48
CA VAL A 5 47.01 -32.70 9.00
C VAL A 5 45.54 -32.55 9.45
N ALA A 6 45.27 -31.61 10.37
CA ALA A 6 43.93 -31.24 10.77
C ALA A 6 43.37 -30.22 9.78
N PHE A 7 42.34 -30.59 9.03
CA PHE A 7 41.53 -29.64 8.26
C PHE A 7 40.57 -28.94 9.19
N VAL A 8 40.78 -27.65 9.41
CA VAL A 8 39.81 -26.78 10.09
C VAL A 8 38.80 -26.33 9.05
N PHE A 9 37.60 -26.85 9.12
CA PHE A 9 36.46 -26.30 8.39
C PHE A 9 36.04 -25.01 9.06
N LEU A 10 36.28 -23.87 8.40
CA LEU A 10 35.72 -22.58 8.78
C LEU A 10 34.24 -22.57 8.34
N VAL A 11 33.35 -22.86 9.26
CA VAL A 11 31.91 -22.62 9.05
C VAL A 11 31.72 -21.11 9.13
N VAL A 12 31.59 -20.46 7.98
CA VAL A 12 31.12 -19.09 7.90
C VAL A 12 29.63 -19.15 8.21
N LEU A 13 29.27 -18.86 9.44
CA LEU A 13 27.89 -18.54 9.80
C LEU A 13 27.59 -17.21 9.11
N ALA A 14 26.80 -17.23 8.05
CA ALA A 14 26.15 -16.05 7.54
C ALA A 14 25.24 -15.53 8.67
N SER A 15 25.64 -14.46 9.30
CA SER A 15 24.77 -13.73 10.20
C SER A 15 23.76 -13.02 9.31
N ASP A 16 22.49 -13.47 9.34
CA ASP A 16 21.38 -12.65 8.90
C ASP A 16 21.41 -11.39 9.77
N GLY A 17 22.08 -10.36 9.26
CA GLY A 17 22.03 -9.02 9.87
C GLY A 17 20.59 -8.53 9.80
N PRO A 18 20.12 -7.74 10.76
CA PRO A 18 18.81 -7.12 10.70
C PRO A 18 18.67 -6.40 9.36
N VAL A 19 17.50 -6.52 8.71
CA VAL A 19 17.15 -5.74 7.52
C VAL A 19 17.55 -4.31 7.79
N SER A 20 18.45 -3.77 6.99
CA SER A 20 18.96 -2.41 7.19
C SER A 20 17.76 -1.46 7.21
N ASP A 21 17.66 -0.59 8.22
CA ASP A 21 16.60 0.44 8.32
C ASP A 21 16.52 1.36 7.09
N ALA A 22 17.47 1.23 6.15
CA ALA A 22 17.51 1.90 4.86
C ALA A 22 16.56 1.26 3.82
N ASN A 23 16.09 0.03 4.03
CA ASN A 23 15.20 -0.67 3.10
C ASN A 23 13.72 -0.47 3.48
N TRP A 24 12.89 -0.16 2.49
CA TRP A 24 11.42 -0.12 2.64
C TRP A 24 10.82 -1.34 1.95
N ASN A 25 11.09 -2.51 2.48
CA ASN A 25 11.01 -3.79 1.78
C ASN A 25 9.62 -4.44 1.71
N GLN A 26 8.61 -3.89 2.36
CA GLN A 26 7.24 -4.38 2.37
C GLN A 26 6.24 -3.24 2.51
N PHE A 27 4.94 -3.56 2.47
CA PHE A 27 3.87 -2.60 2.70
C PHE A 27 4.04 -1.89 4.05
N ARG A 28 4.19 -0.57 4.01
CA ARG A 28 4.43 0.33 5.15
C ARG A 28 5.80 0.16 5.83
N GLY A 29 6.82 -0.24 5.05
CA GLY A 29 8.21 -0.28 5.48
C GLY A 29 8.59 -1.52 6.31
N PRO A 30 9.82 -1.58 6.80
CA PRO A 30 10.41 -2.78 7.39
C PRO A 30 9.61 -3.34 8.57
N ASN A 31 9.02 -2.48 9.39
CA ASN A 31 8.19 -2.86 10.53
C ASN A 31 6.69 -2.90 10.20
N GLY A 32 6.29 -2.52 8.99
CA GLY A 32 4.89 -2.46 8.58
C GLY A 32 4.07 -1.37 9.26
N ASP A 33 4.70 -0.42 9.94
CA ASP A 33 4.09 0.60 10.78
C ASP A 33 4.07 2.01 10.15
N GLY A 34 4.69 2.16 8.98
CA GLY A 34 4.72 3.44 8.24
C GLY A 34 5.75 4.43 8.75
N LYS A 35 6.69 4.00 9.61
CA LYS A 35 7.75 4.85 10.16
C LYS A 35 9.07 4.62 9.45
N SER A 36 9.78 5.71 9.21
CA SER A 36 11.16 5.73 8.71
C SER A 36 12.10 6.35 9.71
N VAL A 37 13.35 5.88 9.69
CA VAL A 37 14.47 6.46 10.43
C VAL A 37 15.17 7.59 9.65
N ALA A 38 14.71 7.92 8.44
CA ALA A 38 15.25 9.03 7.65
C ALA A 38 15.19 10.35 8.42
N ASN A 39 16.28 11.11 8.37
CA ASN A 39 16.44 12.36 9.10
C ASN A 39 16.17 13.61 8.25
N SER A 40 15.93 13.44 6.96
CA SER A 40 15.88 14.55 6.00
C SER A 40 15.03 14.18 4.79
N LEU A 41 13.70 14.18 4.96
CA LEU A 41 12.82 14.06 3.80
C LEU A 41 12.38 15.44 3.31
N PRO A 42 12.23 15.66 1.99
CA PRO A 42 11.75 16.91 1.44
C PRO A 42 10.40 17.33 2.04
N VAL A 43 10.33 18.56 2.49
CA VAL A 43 9.12 19.17 3.06
C VAL A 43 8.32 19.89 1.98
N GLU A 44 9.02 20.65 1.12
CA GLU A 44 8.42 21.39 0.02
C GLU A 44 8.83 20.80 -1.33
N PHE A 45 7.86 20.46 -2.16
CA PHE A 45 8.06 19.99 -3.53
C PHE A 45 6.83 20.22 -4.40
N ASP A 46 7.04 20.26 -5.70
CA ASP A 46 5.99 20.31 -6.73
C ASP A 46 6.48 19.59 -8.00
N GLU A 47 5.84 19.77 -9.16
CA GLU A 47 6.25 19.11 -10.41
C GLU A 47 7.65 19.50 -10.89
N SER A 48 8.20 20.63 -10.41
CA SER A 48 9.51 21.17 -10.79
C SER A 48 10.53 21.17 -9.65
N LYS A 49 10.10 21.34 -8.42
CA LYS A 49 10.95 21.49 -7.24
C LYS A 49 11.16 20.17 -6.53
N ASN A 50 12.41 19.82 -6.22
CA ASN A 50 12.78 18.65 -5.44
C ASN A 50 12.29 17.30 -6.03
N VAL A 51 12.22 17.20 -7.36
CA VAL A 51 11.88 15.96 -8.09
C VAL A 51 13.13 15.43 -8.78
N ARG A 52 13.78 14.41 -8.20
CA ARG A 52 14.94 13.76 -8.81
C ARG A 52 14.58 13.13 -10.16
N TRP A 53 13.46 12.42 -10.22
CA TRP A 53 12.90 11.88 -11.45
C TRP A 53 11.39 11.61 -11.30
N LYS A 54 10.73 11.58 -12.43
CA LYS A 54 9.34 11.17 -12.62
C LYS A 54 9.27 10.30 -13.86
N ILE A 55 8.69 9.13 -13.75
CA ILE A 55 8.56 8.19 -14.86
C ILE A 55 7.14 7.69 -14.99
N ALA A 56 6.68 7.48 -16.22
CA ALA A 56 5.40 6.83 -16.47
C ALA A 56 5.50 5.33 -16.13
N ILE A 57 4.49 4.80 -15.44
CA ILE A 57 4.36 3.38 -15.16
C ILE A 57 3.28 2.82 -16.08
N PRO A 58 3.62 1.74 -16.85
CA PRO A 58 2.66 1.15 -17.79
C PRO A 58 1.52 0.44 -17.07
N ASP A 59 0.39 0.31 -17.75
CA ASP A 59 -0.78 -0.44 -17.33
C ASP A 59 -1.39 0.11 -16.02
N SER A 60 -2.04 -0.73 -15.20
CA SER A 60 -2.71 -0.31 -13.96
C SER A 60 -2.16 -1.06 -12.75
N GLY A 61 -2.00 -0.35 -11.64
CA GLY A 61 -1.57 -0.97 -10.39
C GLY A 61 -1.58 0.03 -9.23
N TRP A 62 -2.00 -0.44 -8.04
CA TRP A 62 -2.05 0.36 -6.82
C TRP A 62 -1.13 -0.17 -5.71
N SER A 63 -0.27 -1.16 -6.01
CA SER A 63 0.73 -1.61 -5.05
C SER A 63 1.61 -0.44 -4.61
N SER A 64 1.88 -0.34 -3.32
CA SER A 64 2.87 0.62 -2.83
C SER A 64 4.25 0.28 -3.37
N PRO A 65 5.11 1.27 -3.66
CA PRO A 65 6.50 0.99 -3.98
C PRO A 65 7.19 0.36 -2.77
N VAL A 66 8.10 -0.59 -3.04
CA VAL A 66 9.00 -1.14 -2.04
C VAL A 66 10.44 -0.95 -2.50
N VAL A 67 11.36 -0.82 -1.55
CA VAL A 67 12.75 -0.45 -1.83
C VAL A 67 13.70 -1.44 -1.18
N TRP A 68 14.68 -1.90 -1.95
CA TRP A 68 15.81 -2.68 -1.46
C TRP A 68 17.10 -2.20 -2.13
N GLY A 69 18.02 -1.65 -1.34
CA GLY A 69 19.24 -1.03 -1.87
C GLY A 69 18.91 0.05 -2.91
N ASN A 70 19.45 -0.07 -4.10
CA ASN A 70 19.21 0.85 -5.23
C ASN A 70 18.07 0.41 -6.16
N GLU A 71 17.08 -0.32 -5.65
CA GLU A 71 15.97 -0.83 -6.46
C GLU A 71 14.61 -0.47 -5.86
N VAL A 72 13.71 0.02 -6.72
CA VAL A 72 12.30 0.23 -6.40
C VAL A 72 11.48 -0.81 -7.17
N TRP A 73 10.69 -1.58 -6.44
CA TRP A 73 9.84 -2.62 -7.02
C TRP A 73 8.36 -2.26 -6.86
N LEU A 74 7.58 -2.61 -7.87
CA LEU A 74 6.12 -2.49 -7.89
C LEU A 74 5.50 -3.49 -8.86
N THR A 75 4.18 -3.68 -8.77
CA THR A 75 3.44 -4.56 -9.67
C THR A 75 2.46 -3.76 -10.53
N THR A 76 2.21 -4.24 -11.74
CA THR A 76 1.20 -3.70 -12.66
C THR A 76 0.41 -4.84 -13.31
N GLY A 77 -0.72 -4.50 -13.90
CA GLY A 77 -1.51 -5.46 -14.67
C GLY A 77 -2.34 -4.78 -15.74
N SER A 78 -2.50 -5.47 -16.85
CA SER A 78 -3.27 -5.01 -18.01
C SER A 78 -4.47 -5.91 -18.25
N ASP A 79 -5.67 -5.37 -18.07
CA ASP A 79 -6.90 -6.07 -18.41
C ASP A 79 -7.04 -6.27 -19.94
N GLU A 80 -6.43 -5.40 -20.73
CA GLU A 80 -6.41 -5.51 -22.19
C GLU A 80 -5.48 -6.61 -22.66
N LYS A 81 -4.20 -6.59 -22.21
CA LYS A 81 -3.19 -7.59 -22.57
C LYS A 81 -3.36 -8.90 -21.81
N LYS A 82 -4.18 -8.92 -20.75
CA LYS A 82 -4.35 -10.06 -19.83
C LYS A 82 -3.04 -10.48 -19.16
N GLU A 83 -2.20 -9.53 -18.80
CA GLU A 83 -0.90 -9.76 -18.17
C GLU A 83 -0.79 -9.12 -16.80
N LEU A 84 -0.03 -9.78 -15.92
CA LEU A 84 0.37 -9.29 -14.60
C LEU A 84 1.89 -9.26 -14.55
N ARG A 85 2.46 -8.14 -14.11
CA ARG A 85 3.88 -7.84 -14.26
C ARG A 85 4.49 -7.33 -12.95
N ALA A 86 5.79 -7.60 -12.77
CA ALA A 86 6.64 -6.98 -11.75
C ALA A 86 7.63 -6.05 -12.43
N ILE A 87 7.78 -4.84 -11.88
CA ILE A 87 8.66 -3.81 -12.44
C ILE A 87 9.71 -3.44 -11.41
N CYS A 88 10.97 -3.43 -11.83
CA CYS A 88 12.11 -2.94 -11.06
C CYS A 88 12.66 -1.67 -11.70
N ILE A 89 12.84 -0.64 -10.89
CA ILE A 89 13.33 0.67 -11.28
C ILE A 89 14.61 0.96 -10.49
N ASP A 90 15.61 1.51 -11.15
CA ASP A 90 16.81 2.03 -10.51
C ASP A 90 16.47 3.29 -9.72
N LEU A 91 16.73 3.28 -8.42
CA LEU A 91 16.37 4.34 -7.48
C LEU A 91 17.05 5.69 -7.81
N GLU A 92 18.31 5.66 -8.27
CA GLU A 92 19.05 6.89 -8.53
C GLU A 92 18.62 7.56 -9.83
N THR A 93 18.32 6.77 -10.85
CA THR A 93 18.12 7.27 -12.22
C THR A 93 16.67 7.24 -12.70
N GLY A 94 15.78 6.51 -12.01
CA GLY A 94 14.42 6.26 -12.46
C GLY A 94 14.32 5.35 -13.70
N LYS A 95 15.42 4.74 -14.15
CA LYS A 95 15.38 3.85 -15.30
C LYS A 95 14.77 2.51 -14.95
N VAL A 96 13.88 2.02 -15.79
CA VAL A 96 13.37 0.64 -15.67
C VAL A 96 14.51 -0.33 -15.92
N LYS A 97 14.89 -1.08 -14.89
CA LYS A 97 15.88 -2.15 -14.97
C LYS A 97 15.26 -3.45 -15.50
N ARG A 98 14.00 -3.69 -15.10
CA ARG A 98 13.25 -4.90 -15.42
C ARG A 98 11.75 -4.60 -15.52
N ASP A 99 11.10 -5.34 -16.40
CA ASP A 99 9.64 -5.33 -16.60
C ASP A 99 9.23 -6.76 -16.96
N ASP A 100 9.05 -7.59 -15.94
CA ASP A 100 8.89 -9.04 -16.06
C ASP A 100 7.40 -9.42 -16.05
N LYS A 101 6.94 -10.16 -17.07
CA LYS A 101 5.65 -10.81 -17.03
C LYS A 101 5.68 -11.95 -16.02
N VAL A 102 4.86 -11.85 -14.97
CA VAL A 102 4.74 -12.88 -13.94
C VAL A 102 3.67 -13.90 -14.32
N PHE A 103 2.49 -13.40 -14.72
CA PHE A 103 1.36 -14.27 -15.04
C PHE A 103 0.58 -13.78 -16.26
N ASP A 104 0.01 -14.73 -17.00
CA ASP A 104 -1.20 -14.47 -17.78
C ASP A 104 -2.41 -14.48 -16.84
N MET A 105 -3.34 -13.52 -17.01
CA MET A 105 -4.53 -13.46 -16.16
C MET A 105 -5.43 -14.68 -16.42
N ILE A 106 -5.86 -15.30 -15.33
CA ILE A 106 -6.90 -16.33 -15.39
C ILE A 106 -8.24 -15.62 -15.51
N GLU A 107 -9.10 -16.12 -16.40
CA GLU A 107 -10.46 -15.63 -16.55
C GLU A 107 -11.21 -15.69 -15.22
N ARG A 108 -11.84 -14.58 -14.86
CA ARG A 108 -12.69 -14.50 -13.66
C ARG A 108 -14.01 -15.16 -13.97
N LYS A 109 -14.32 -16.21 -13.20
CA LYS A 109 -15.70 -16.75 -13.19
C LYS A 109 -16.54 -15.79 -12.35
N VAL A 110 -17.39 -15.03 -13.01
CA VAL A 110 -18.38 -14.18 -12.31
C VAL A 110 -19.48 -15.09 -11.79
N ASP A 111 -19.69 -15.10 -10.47
CA ASP A 111 -20.83 -15.80 -9.90
C ASP A 111 -22.10 -14.99 -10.18
N PRO A 112 -23.10 -15.53 -10.93
CA PRO A 112 -24.33 -14.82 -11.24
C PRO A 112 -25.14 -14.40 -10.00
N ALA A 113 -24.92 -15.06 -8.85
CA ALA A 113 -25.52 -14.68 -7.57
C ALA A 113 -24.99 -13.34 -7.08
N TYR A 114 -23.80 -12.92 -7.52
CA TYR A 114 -23.18 -11.64 -7.22
C TYR A 114 -23.29 -10.70 -8.42
N ALA A 115 -24.45 -10.05 -8.63
CA ALA A 115 -24.66 -9.06 -9.70
C ALA A 115 -23.78 -7.78 -9.57
N PHE A 116 -22.95 -7.67 -8.51
CA PHE A 116 -22.01 -6.58 -8.29
C PHE A 116 -20.59 -7.10 -8.53
N ASP A 117 -20.22 -7.30 -9.79
CA ASP A 117 -18.82 -7.47 -10.17
C ASP A 117 -18.30 -6.11 -10.66
N SER A 118 -17.46 -5.50 -9.87
CA SER A 118 -16.90 -4.16 -10.13
C SER A 118 -15.38 -4.18 -9.98
N PRO A 119 -14.69 -4.90 -10.88
CA PRO A 119 -13.24 -5.04 -10.82
C PRO A 119 -12.49 -3.70 -10.96
N HIS A 120 -13.17 -2.66 -11.49
CA HIS A 120 -12.63 -1.31 -11.61
C HIS A 120 -12.57 -0.55 -10.28
N LEU A 121 -13.20 -1.04 -9.20
CA LEU A 121 -13.08 -0.46 -7.86
C LEU A 121 -11.75 -0.82 -7.19
N ASN A 122 -10.96 -1.68 -7.81
CA ASN A 122 -9.60 -2.00 -7.40
C ASN A 122 -8.74 -2.28 -8.64
N SER A 123 -7.42 -2.19 -8.52
CA SER A 123 -6.53 -2.47 -9.63
C SER A 123 -6.24 -3.97 -9.78
N PRO A 124 -5.78 -4.44 -10.95
CA PRO A 124 -5.34 -5.81 -11.13
C PRO A 124 -4.08 -6.16 -10.31
N ALA A 125 -3.37 -5.16 -9.80
CA ALA A 125 -2.10 -5.30 -9.09
C ALA A 125 -2.08 -4.34 -7.87
N THR A 126 -2.94 -4.60 -6.88
CA THR A 126 -3.05 -3.79 -5.65
C THR A 126 -2.18 -4.31 -4.51
N PRO A 127 -2.04 -5.63 -4.26
CA PRO A 127 -1.16 -6.11 -3.21
C PRO A 127 0.27 -5.62 -3.40
N THR A 128 0.88 -5.14 -2.32
CA THR A 128 2.27 -4.67 -2.30
C THR A 128 3.22 -5.86 -2.17
N SER A 129 4.29 -5.86 -2.93
CA SER A 129 5.32 -6.90 -2.90
C SER A 129 6.13 -6.87 -1.61
N VAL A 130 6.81 -7.97 -1.32
CA VAL A 130 7.90 -8.02 -0.32
C VAL A 130 9.20 -8.29 -1.04
N VAL A 131 10.26 -7.56 -0.68
CA VAL A 131 11.60 -7.72 -1.27
C VAL A 131 12.59 -8.10 -0.17
N GLU A 132 13.39 -9.12 -0.44
CA GLU A 132 14.53 -9.55 0.36
C GLU A 132 15.81 -9.47 -0.47
N GLU A 133 16.96 -9.86 0.08
CA GLU A 133 18.26 -9.74 -0.55
C GLU A 133 18.33 -10.42 -1.92
N ASP A 134 17.77 -11.61 -2.05
CA ASP A 134 17.81 -12.43 -3.26
C ASP A 134 16.43 -12.66 -3.90
N ARG A 135 15.32 -12.22 -3.30
CA ARG A 135 13.95 -12.59 -3.69
C ARG A 135 12.99 -11.44 -3.70
N VAL A 136 11.98 -11.58 -4.56
CA VAL A 136 10.80 -10.70 -4.60
C VAL A 136 9.54 -11.55 -4.56
N TYR A 137 8.72 -11.36 -3.54
CA TYR A 137 7.43 -12.04 -3.43
C TYR A 137 6.34 -11.11 -3.95
N VAL A 138 5.66 -11.52 -4.99
CA VAL A 138 4.58 -10.76 -5.62
C VAL A 138 3.25 -11.49 -5.48
N SER A 139 2.20 -10.74 -5.18
CA SER A 139 0.83 -11.29 -5.09
C SER A 139 -0.11 -10.51 -5.99
N PHE A 140 -0.95 -11.24 -6.68
CA PHE A 140 -2.06 -10.72 -7.47
C PHE A 140 -3.39 -11.33 -7.00
N GLY A 141 -3.45 -11.63 -5.69
CA GLY A 141 -4.60 -12.27 -5.08
C GLY A 141 -4.94 -13.61 -5.71
N SER A 142 -6.21 -13.80 -6.08
CA SER A 142 -6.69 -15.02 -6.74
C SER A 142 -6.08 -15.30 -8.12
N GLN A 143 -5.32 -14.36 -8.67
CA GLN A 143 -4.57 -14.58 -9.92
C GLN A 143 -3.27 -15.35 -9.68
N GLY A 144 -2.74 -15.31 -8.47
CA GLY A 144 -1.56 -16.07 -8.06
C GLY A 144 -0.59 -15.29 -7.18
N ILE A 145 0.32 -16.03 -6.57
CA ILE A 145 1.49 -15.54 -5.84
C ILE A 145 2.71 -16.16 -6.48
N ALA A 146 3.79 -15.41 -6.62
CA ALA A 146 5.08 -15.91 -7.09
C ALA A 146 6.23 -15.39 -6.23
N CYS A 147 7.29 -16.17 -6.17
CA CYS A 147 8.61 -15.76 -5.72
C CYS A 147 9.52 -15.65 -6.95
N LEU A 148 10.10 -14.49 -7.13
CA LEU A 148 11.02 -14.21 -8.23
C LEU A 148 12.44 -14.08 -7.67
N ASP A 149 13.43 -14.54 -8.40
CA ASP A 149 14.82 -14.16 -8.18
C ASP A 149 14.97 -12.65 -8.42
N ARG A 150 15.48 -11.92 -7.43
CA ARG A 150 15.55 -10.45 -7.49
C ARG A 150 16.52 -9.97 -8.58
N GLN A 151 17.58 -10.71 -8.87
CA GLN A 151 18.60 -10.31 -9.85
C GLN A 151 18.18 -10.66 -11.27
N THR A 152 17.61 -11.85 -11.48
CA THR A 152 17.27 -12.34 -12.82
C THR A 152 15.80 -12.14 -13.18
N GLY A 153 14.89 -12.04 -12.19
CA GLY A 153 13.42 -12.00 -12.32
C GLY A 153 12.83 -13.34 -12.75
N GLU A 154 13.65 -14.38 -12.76
CA GLU A 154 13.15 -15.73 -13.02
C GLU A 154 12.22 -16.18 -11.89
N ASN A 155 11.20 -16.92 -12.26
CA ASN A 155 10.22 -17.45 -11.32
C ASN A 155 10.86 -18.65 -10.58
N ILE A 156 11.06 -18.51 -9.25
CA ILE A 156 11.57 -19.58 -8.39
C ILE A 156 10.44 -20.56 -8.06
N TRP A 157 9.28 -20.04 -7.66
CA TRP A 157 8.06 -20.81 -7.44
C TRP A 157 6.82 -19.95 -7.64
N GLU A 158 5.67 -20.61 -7.91
CA GLU A 158 4.38 -19.95 -8.04
C GLU A 158 3.24 -20.79 -7.44
N ARG A 159 2.19 -20.10 -6.99
CA ARG A 159 0.95 -20.69 -6.48
C ARG A 159 -0.23 -20.04 -7.17
N ARG A 160 -0.99 -20.83 -7.92
CA ARG A 160 -2.19 -20.39 -8.66
C ARG A 160 -3.47 -21.12 -8.24
N ASP A 161 -3.35 -21.96 -7.23
CA ASP A 161 -4.44 -22.76 -6.65
C ASP A 161 -5.16 -22.08 -5.49
N LEU A 162 -4.58 -21.03 -4.88
CA LEU A 162 -5.14 -20.28 -3.77
C LEU A 162 -6.16 -19.26 -4.30
N ARG A 163 -7.40 -19.67 -4.43
CA ARG A 163 -8.42 -18.89 -5.14
C ARG A 163 -9.62 -18.61 -4.24
N ILE A 164 -10.16 -17.41 -4.40
CA ILE A 164 -11.42 -16.95 -3.81
C ILE A 164 -12.19 -16.15 -4.84
N TYR A 165 -13.50 -16.03 -4.66
CA TYR A 165 -14.28 -15.05 -5.41
C TYR A 165 -14.33 -13.72 -4.67
N GLN A 166 -13.68 -12.70 -5.25
CA GLN A 166 -13.68 -11.34 -4.73
C GLN A 166 -14.21 -10.39 -5.82
N PRO A 167 -15.43 -9.84 -5.68
CA PRO A 167 -16.08 -9.04 -6.72
C PRO A 167 -15.31 -7.77 -7.10
N VAL A 168 -14.52 -7.22 -6.18
CA VAL A 168 -13.75 -5.98 -6.39
C VAL A 168 -12.24 -6.22 -6.42
N ARG A 169 -11.79 -7.48 -6.64
CA ARG A 169 -10.40 -7.95 -6.57
C ARG A 169 -9.84 -7.95 -5.14
N GLN A 170 -8.83 -8.76 -4.95
CA GLN A 170 -8.15 -8.91 -3.66
C GLN A 170 -7.04 -7.87 -3.49
N ASP A 171 -6.77 -7.49 -2.24
CA ASP A 171 -5.93 -6.36 -1.88
C ASP A 171 -4.91 -6.69 -0.77
N SER A 172 -5.16 -7.76 0.01
CA SER A 172 -4.26 -8.18 1.09
C SER A 172 -2.84 -8.45 0.55
N SER A 173 -1.87 -7.71 1.08
CA SER A 173 -0.46 -7.88 0.74
C SER A 173 0.15 -9.04 1.52
N PRO A 174 1.11 -9.79 0.95
CA PRO A 174 1.89 -10.75 1.70
C PRO A 174 2.77 -10.04 2.74
N ILE A 175 3.10 -10.77 3.81
CA ILE A 175 4.18 -10.44 4.74
C ILE A 175 5.05 -11.66 4.92
N VAL A 176 6.31 -11.48 5.30
CA VAL A 176 7.26 -12.58 5.50
C VAL A 176 7.89 -12.52 6.90
N ASP A 177 8.30 -13.68 7.37
CA ASP A 177 9.28 -13.81 8.44
C ASP A 177 10.48 -14.64 7.95
N ASP A 178 11.27 -15.17 8.87
CA ASP A 178 12.49 -15.93 8.52
C ASP A 178 12.20 -17.16 7.64
N LYS A 179 11.01 -17.76 7.74
CA LYS A 179 10.68 -19.05 7.12
C LYS A 179 9.45 -19.01 6.22
N ASN A 180 8.52 -18.13 6.52
CA ASN A 180 7.18 -18.21 5.95
C ASN A 180 6.77 -16.90 5.27
N LEU A 181 5.93 -17.06 4.25
CA LEU A 181 5.11 -16.01 3.68
C LEU A 181 3.67 -16.20 4.15
N TYR A 182 3.05 -15.14 4.65
CA TYR A 182 1.68 -15.15 5.17
C TYR A 182 0.80 -14.24 4.34
N VAL A 183 -0.40 -14.70 4.00
CA VAL A 183 -1.39 -13.90 3.26
C VAL A 183 -2.81 -14.34 3.56
N ALA A 184 -3.73 -13.37 3.64
CA ALA A 184 -5.16 -13.59 3.81
C ALA A 184 -5.88 -13.65 2.46
N PHE A 185 -6.85 -14.55 2.38
CA PHE A 185 -7.76 -14.70 1.25
C PHE A 185 -9.19 -14.64 1.77
N ASP A 186 -9.82 -13.46 1.70
CA ASP A 186 -11.18 -13.24 2.21
C ASP A 186 -12.12 -12.88 1.06
N GLY A 187 -12.75 -13.90 0.49
CA GLY A 187 -13.73 -13.78 -0.57
C GLY A 187 -15.16 -13.91 -0.06
N THR A 188 -16.10 -13.81 -0.97
CA THR A 188 -17.51 -14.01 -0.65
C THR A 188 -17.89 -15.48 -0.61
N ASP A 189 -17.08 -16.35 -1.22
CA ASP A 189 -17.27 -17.82 -1.29
C ASP A 189 -16.53 -18.54 -0.15
N GLN A 190 -15.30 -18.16 0.12
CA GLN A 190 -14.49 -18.74 1.19
C GLN A 190 -13.51 -17.70 1.75
N GLN A 191 -13.10 -17.91 3.01
CA GLN A 191 -12.15 -17.08 3.72
C GLN A 191 -11.12 -17.99 4.38
N PHE A 192 -9.84 -17.73 4.15
CA PHE A 192 -8.77 -18.48 4.79
C PHE A 192 -7.51 -17.63 4.96
N PHE A 193 -6.68 -18.02 5.92
CA PHE A 193 -5.35 -17.48 6.10
C PHE A 193 -4.33 -18.59 5.85
N VAL A 194 -3.24 -18.29 5.15
CA VAL A 194 -2.26 -19.30 4.75
C VAL A 194 -0.85 -18.83 5.06
N ALA A 195 -0.03 -19.78 5.55
CA ALA A 195 1.42 -19.68 5.57
C ALA A 195 2.01 -20.59 4.51
N LEU A 196 2.84 -20.03 3.66
CA LEU A 196 3.64 -20.75 2.68
C LEU A 196 5.10 -20.77 3.15
N ASP A 197 5.79 -21.87 2.90
CA ASP A 197 7.24 -21.86 2.97
C ASP A 197 7.78 -20.83 1.97
N LYS A 198 8.56 -19.84 2.44
CA LYS A 198 9.01 -18.77 1.56
C LYS A 198 10.03 -19.21 0.51
N GLU A 199 10.72 -20.36 0.76
CA GLU A 199 11.72 -20.92 -0.13
C GLU A 199 11.10 -21.73 -1.27
N THR A 200 10.05 -22.49 -0.99
CA THR A 200 9.48 -23.48 -1.93
C THR A 200 8.05 -23.14 -2.39
N GLY A 201 7.35 -22.27 -1.69
CA GLY A 201 5.94 -21.99 -1.92
C GLY A 201 4.98 -23.06 -1.37
N ASP A 202 5.49 -24.10 -0.70
CA ASP A 202 4.67 -25.16 -0.12
C ASP A 202 3.82 -24.63 1.04
N THR A 203 2.60 -25.15 1.17
CA THR A 203 1.72 -24.80 2.28
C THR A 203 2.24 -25.38 3.60
N ARG A 204 2.63 -24.51 4.52
CA ARG A 204 2.97 -24.88 5.90
C ARG A 204 1.72 -25.15 6.73
N TRP A 205 0.76 -24.22 6.65
CA TRP A 205 -0.57 -24.37 7.20
C TRP A 205 -1.57 -23.49 6.45
N LYS A 206 -2.83 -23.90 6.51
CA LYS A 206 -3.97 -23.13 5.99
C LYS A 206 -5.10 -23.26 6.99
N VAL A 207 -5.70 -22.15 7.40
CA VAL A 207 -6.81 -22.14 8.36
C VAL A 207 -8.00 -21.40 7.77
N ASP A 208 -9.18 -21.99 7.90
CA ASP A 208 -10.42 -21.33 7.52
C ASP A 208 -10.78 -20.26 8.54
N ARG A 209 -11.26 -19.11 8.06
CA ARG A 209 -11.55 -17.91 8.86
C ARG A 209 -13.05 -17.67 9.01
N ASN A 210 -13.85 -18.72 9.01
CA ASN A 210 -15.28 -18.57 9.12
C ASN A 210 -15.62 -17.89 10.45
N VAL A 211 -16.03 -16.63 10.34
CA VAL A 211 -16.65 -15.88 11.44
C VAL A 211 -18.13 -15.96 11.19
N ASP A 212 -18.82 -16.80 11.99
CA ASP A 212 -20.27 -16.93 11.90
C ASP A 212 -20.90 -15.90 12.84
N THR A 213 -21.04 -14.68 12.31
CA THR A 213 -21.81 -13.63 12.99
C THR A 213 -23.19 -13.55 12.35
N ASP A 214 -24.23 -13.51 13.15
CA ASP A 214 -25.58 -13.23 12.65
C ASP A 214 -25.71 -11.74 12.34
N TYR A 215 -25.11 -11.33 11.22
CA TYR A 215 -25.16 -10.00 10.70
C TYR A 215 -26.58 -9.44 10.57
N ARG A 216 -27.57 -10.30 10.27
CA ARG A 216 -28.97 -9.86 10.13
C ARG A 216 -29.60 -9.56 11.48
N ALA A 217 -29.33 -10.38 12.50
CA ALA A 217 -29.76 -10.12 13.86
C ALA A 217 -29.13 -8.82 14.38
N THR A 218 -27.83 -8.63 14.18
CA THR A 218 -27.12 -7.40 14.56
C THR A 218 -27.70 -6.14 13.90
N LEU A 219 -28.12 -6.19 12.63
CA LEU A 219 -28.79 -5.10 11.95
C LEU A 219 -30.16 -4.83 12.58
N SER A 220 -30.93 -5.89 12.88
CA SER A 220 -32.25 -5.79 13.52
C SER A 220 -32.17 -5.14 14.89
N ASP A 221 -31.21 -5.56 15.71
CA ASP A 221 -31.00 -5.01 17.07
C ASP A 221 -30.64 -3.53 17.06
N ARG A 222 -30.02 -3.04 15.96
CA ARG A 222 -29.71 -1.62 15.74
C ARG A 222 -30.83 -0.83 15.05
N GLY A 223 -31.99 -1.44 14.80
CA GLY A 223 -33.09 -0.82 14.06
C GLY A 223 -32.79 -0.56 12.58
N LEU A 224 -31.75 -1.22 12.05
CA LEU A 224 -31.38 -1.13 10.65
C LEU A 224 -32.00 -2.32 9.90
N SER A 225 -32.78 -2.04 8.86
CA SER A 225 -33.26 -3.10 7.98
C SER A 225 -32.16 -3.53 7.04
N PRO A 226 -31.91 -4.85 6.87
CA PRO A 226 -31.06 -5.35 5.79
C PRO A 226 -31.56 -4.74 4.49
N LYS A 227 -30.68 -4.15 3.69
CA LYS A 227 -31.07 -3.65 2.36
C LYS A 227 -31.74 -4.81 1.62
N LYS A 228 -33.03 -4.63 1.21
CA LYS A 228 -33.71 -5.59 0.36
C LYS A 228 -32.84 -5.86 -0.86
N GLY A 229 -32.35 -7.10 -1.02
CA GLY A 229 -31.43 -7.49 -2.09
C GLY A 229 -29.94 -7.45 -1.72
N GLY A 230 -29.59 -7.32 -0.44
CA GLY A 230 -28.23 -7.59 0.02
C GLY A 230 -27.82 -9.01 -0.33
N LYS A 231 -26.62 -9.17 -0.91
CA LYS A 231 -26.16 -10.45 -1.46
C LYS A 231 -25.69 -11.35 -0.35
N PRO A 232 -25.89 -12.66 -0.47
CA PRO A 232 -25.32 -13.61 0.45
C PRO A 232 -23.81 -13.39 0.56
N ASN A 233 -23.28 -13.37 1.78
CA ASN A 233 -21.84 -13.29 2.09
C ASN A 233 -21.08 -12.04 1.60
N ASP A 234 -21.75 -10.97 1.16
CA ASP A 234 -21.04 -9.72 0.81
C ASP A 234 -20.32 -9.11 2.02
N ASN A 235 -20.78 -9.41 3.22
CA ASN A 235 -20.16 -9.05 4.49
C ASN A 235 -18.98 -9.92 4.91
N LYS A 236 -18.57 -10.92 4.11
CA LYS A 236 -17.44 -11.81 4.42
C LYS A 236 -16.09 -11.32 3.87
N LYS A 237 -16.09 -10.22 3.11
CA LYS A 237 -14.87 -9.67 2.49
C LYS A 237 -14.02 -8.91 3.49
N SER A 238 -12.70 -9.11 3.39
CA SER A 238 -11.68 -8.26 4.00
C SER A 238 -10.52 -8.07 3.02
N PHE A 239 -9.76 -7.00 3.21
CA PHE A 239 -8.65 -6.60 2.34
C PHE A 239 -7.37 -6.33 3.13
N ALA A 240 -7.44 -6.44 4.47
CA ALA A 240 -6.36 -6.04 5.35
C ALA A 240 -5.13 -6.93 5.19
N THR A 241 -3.97 -6.30 5.21
CA THR A 241 -2.68 -6.98 5.37
C THR A 241 -2.47 -7.31 6.86
N ALA A 242 -2.06 -8.53 7.16
CA ALA A 242 -1.75 -8.94 8.51
C ALA A 242 -0.51 -8.24 9.07
N THR A 243 -0.35 -8.29 10.39
CA THR A 243 0.84 -7.78 11.09
C THR A 243 1.40 -8.84 12.02
N LEU A 244 2.71 -9.10 11.91
CA LEU A 244 3.44 -9.92 12.85
C LEU A 244 3.89 -9.05 14.03
N ILE A 245 3.57 -9.49 15.24
CA ILE A 245 3.93 -8.79 16.48
C ILE A 245 4.62 -9.73 17.45
N GLU A 246 5.32 -9.16 18.41
CA GLU A 246 5.76 -9.85 19.61
C GLU A 246 5.17 -9.15 20.83
N ALA A 247 4.37 -9.86 21.61
CA ALA A 247 3.71 -9.34 22.79
C ALA A 247 3.79 -10.37 23.92
N GLY A 248 4.24 -9.94 25.09
CA GLY A 248 4.39 -10.84 26.25
C GLY A 248 5.33 -12.03 26.02
N GLY A 249 6.33 -11.89 25.13
CA GLY A 249 7.25 -12.97 24.74
C GLY A 249 6.65 -13.99 23.78
N GLN A 250 5.47 -13.73 23.23
CA GLN A 250 4.81 -14.57 22.23
C GLN A 250 4.70 -13.86 20.88
N ARG A 251 5.16 -14.51 19.80
CA ARG A 251 4.94 -14.05 18.43
C ARG A 251 3.50 -14.33 18.01
N GLN A 252 2.86 -13.37 17.38
CA GLN A 252 1.46 -13.45 16.98
C GLN A 252 1.26 -12.82 15.60
N LEU A 253 0.42 -13.45 14.79
CA LEU A 253 -0.07 -12.87 13.52
C LEU A 253 -1.45 -12.27 13.75
N ILE A 254 -1.53 -10.96 13.71
CA ILE A 254 -2.79 -10.22 13.81
C ILE A 254 -3.37 -10.04 12.43
N ALA A 255 -4.47 -10.70 12.16
CA ALA A 255 -5.10 -10.73 10.86
C ALA A 255 -6.58 -10.30 10.95
N PRO A 256 -6.91 -9.05 10.56
CA PRO A 256 -8.29 -8.63 10.46
C PRO A 256 -9.04 -9.46 9.41
N ALA A 257 -10.22 -9.89 9.77
CA ALA A 257 -11.19 -10.57 8.93
C ALA A 257 -12.46 -9.72 8.82
N ALA A 258 -13.42 -10.15 8.01
CA ALA A 258 -14.76 -9.61 8.09
C ALA A 258 -15.34 -9.95 9.47
N GLU A 259 -15.82 -8.93 10.19
CA GLU A 259 -16.50 -9.03 11.49
C GLU A 259 -15.66 -9.59 12.65
N ALA A 260 -14.36 -9.84 12.47
CA ALA A 260 -13.46 -10.24 13.55
C ALA A 260 -12.01 -9.81 13.31
N ILE A 261 -11.30 -9.62 14.41
CA ILE A 261 -9.83 -9.55 14.44
C ILE A 261 -9.36 -10.84 15.06
N ILE A 262 -8.49 -11.56 14.36
CA ILE A 262 -8.04 -12.87 14.80
C ILE A 262 -6.52 -12.86 14.93
N SER A 263 -6.03 -13.38 16.04
CA SER A 263 -4.63 -13.63 16.29
C SER A 263 -4.30 -15.10 16.10
N TYR A 264 -3.23 -15.38 15.38
CA TYR A 264 -2.75 -16.74 15.13
C TYR A 264 -1.31 -16.92 15.61
N ASP A 265 -1.01 -18.14 16.03
CA ASP A 265 0.36 -18.60 16.18
C ASP A 265 1.02 -18.71 14.79
N PRO A 266 2.14 -18.00 14.51
CA PRO A 266 2.71 -17.98 13.18
C PRO A 266 3.30 -19.31 12.72
N VAL A 267 3.67 -20.20 13.65
CA VAL A 267 4.27 -21.49 13.33
C VAL A 267 3.22 -22.53 12.97
N THR A 268 2.10 -22.54 13.68
CA THR A 268 1.09 -23.60 13.57
C THR A 268 -0.22 -23.19 12.91
N GLY A 269 -0.48 -21.89 12.77
CA GLY A 269 -1.76 -21.36 12.34
C GLY A 269 -2.87 -21.49 13.39
N LYS A 270 -2.57 -21.98 14.60
CA LYS A 270 -3.56 -22.10 15.67
C LYS A 270 -4.04 -20.71 16.09
N GLU A 271 -5.35 -20.53 16.16
CA GLU A 271 -5.94 -19.33 16.73
C GLU A 271 -5.57 -19.18 18.19
N LEU A 272 -5.07 -18.01 18.57
CA LEU A 272 -4.72 -17.64 19.94
C LEU A 272 -5.88 -16.94 20.63
N TRP A 273 -6.39 -15.90 19.97
CA TRP A 273 -7.55 -15.15 20.45
C TRP A 273 -8.29 -14.48 19.28
N ARG A 274 -9.52 -14.07 19.51
CA ARG A 274 -10.30 -13.26 18.59
C ARG A 274 -11.11 -12.18 19.31
N THR A 275 -11.39 -11.10 18.58
CA THR A 275 -12.37 -10.07 18.94
C THR A 275 -13.40 -10.00 17.83
N VAL A 276 -14.67 -10.11 18.18
CA VAL A 276 -15.80 -10.03 17.23
C VAL A 276 -16.34 -8.60 17.18
N HIS A 277 -16.60 -8.09 15.98
CA HIS A 277 -17.16 -6.75 15.76
C HIS A 277 -18.22 -6.79 14.65
N PRO A 278 -19.45 -7.22 14.95
CA PRO A 278 -20.50 -7.41 13.96
C PRO A 278 -20.73 -6.16 13.11
N GLY A 279 -20.87 -6.35 11.77
CA GLY A 279 -21.06 -5.27 10.82
C GLY A 279 -19.76 -4.61 10.30
N GLY A 280 -18.59 -5.03 10.80
CA GLY A 280 -17.29 -4.59 10.29
C GLY A 280 -16.79 -5.52 9.19
N PHE A 281 -16.96 -5.13 7.94
CA PHE A 281 -16.44 -5.82 6.76
C PHE A 281 -15.75 -4.79 5.84
N ASN A 282 -15.11 -5.21 4.75
CA ASN A 282 -14.26 -4.36 3.91
C ASN A 282 -13.10 -3.72 4.69
N VAL A 283 -12.59 -4.39 5.72
CA VAL A 283 -11.43 -3.92 6.49
C VAL A 283 -10.21 -3.85 5.58
N ALA A 284 -9.60 -2.69 5.45
CA ALA A 284 -8.45 -2.47 4.58
C ALA A 284 -7.19 -2.02 5.34
N ALA A 285 -7.36 -1.29 6.43
CA ALA A 285 -6.25 -0.77 7.22
C ALA A 285 -5.43 -1.91 7.86
N ARG A 286 -4.10 -1.83 7.73
CA ARG A 286 -3.18 -2.75 8.40
C ARG A 286 -3.18 -2.50 9.90
N PRO A 287 -3.27 -3.54 10.77
CA PRO A 287 -3.12 -3.39 12.21
C PRO A 287 -1.73 -2.86 12.57
N ILE A 288 -1.67 -2.10 13.66
CA ILE A 288 -0.40 -1.62 14.24
C ILE A 288 -0.33 -2.04 15.70
N TYR A 289 0.81 -2.57 16.10
CA TYR A 289 1.11 -2.84 17.50
C TYR A 289 2.04 -1.77 18.05
N ALA A 290 1.57 -1.03 19.03
CA ALA A 290 2.34 -0.02 19.75
C ALA A 290 1.71 0.24 21.11
N SER A 291 2.47 0.81 22.05
CA SER A 291 1.96 1.20 23.38
C SER A 291 1.28 0.04 24.15
N GLY A 292 1.64 -1.22 23.84
CA GLY A 292 1.05 -2.43 24.44
C GLY A 292 -0.34 -2.80 23.88
N LEU A 293 -0.81 -2.13 22.83
CA LEU A 293 -2.10 -2.37 22.20
C LEU A 293 -1.96 -2.65 20.70
N VAL A 294 -2.86 -3.46 20.18
CA VAL A 294 -3.10 -3.64 18.76
C VAL A 294 -4.20 -2.68 18.32
N PHE A 295 -3.87 -1.75 17.41
CA PHE A 295 -4.83 -0.82 16.84
C PHE A 295 -5.39 -1.36 15.54
N VAL A 296 -6.71 -1.48 15.47
CA VAL A 296 -7.42 -2.01 14.32
C VAL A 296 -8.57 -1.08 13.95
N PHE A 297 -8.72 -0.85 12.65
CA PHE A 297 -9.87 -0.17 12.11
C PHE A 297 -10.81 -1.17 11.47
N THR A 298 -12.10 -0.98 11.66
CA THR A 298 -13.13 -1.70 10.93
C THR A 298 -13.83 -0.75 9.96
N SER A 299 -14.38 -1.29 8.90
CA SER A 299 -15.13 -0.55 7.89
C SER A 299 -16.37 -1.34 7.50
N GLY A 300 -17.37 -0.71 6.94
CA GLY A 300 -18.60 -1.37 6.52
C GLY A 300 -19.83 -0.64 7.00
N LEU A 301 -20.65 -1.27 7.87
CA LEU A 301 -21.79 -0.59 8.49
C LEU A 301 -21.35 0.33 9.62
N ASP A 302 -20.36 -0.12 10.37
CA ASP A 302 -19.78 0.63 11.48
C ASP A 302 -18.28 0.72 11.30
N ASN A 303 -17.78 1.93 11.42
CA ASN A 303 -16.36 2.22 11.34
C ASN A 303 -15.86 2.44 12.78
N TYR A 304 -15.20 1.42 13.33
CA TYR A 304 -14.58 1.51 14.65
C TYR A 304 -13.06 1.59 14.53
N LEU A 305 -12.45 2.31 15.45
CA LEU A 305 -11.07 2.12 15.84
C LEU A 305 -11.07 1.50 17.23
N MET A 306 -10.30 0.44 17.41
CA MET A 306 -10.16 -0.28 18.67
C MET A 306 -8.70 -0.39 19.07
N GLY A 307 -8.40 -0.20 20.34
CA GLY A 307 -7.15 -0.58 20.98
C GLY A 307 -7.37 -1.88 21.76
N ILE A 308 -6.72 -2.99 21.36
CA ILE A 308 -6.92 -4.32 21.88
C ILE A 308 -5.66 -4.79 22.60
N ARG A 309 -5.77 -5.31 23.82
CA ARG A 309 -4.65 -5.98 24.51
C ARG A 309 -4.44 -7.36 23.89
N PRO A 310 -3.21 -7.70 23.45
CA PRO A 310 -2.94 -8.95 22.74
C PRO A 310 -2.57 -10.15 23.65
N ASP A 311 -2.83 -10.05 24.94
CA ASP A 311 -2.44 -11.04 25.96
C ASP A 311 -3.58 -12.01 26.36
N GLY A 312 -4.68 -12.01 25.61
CA GLY A 312 -5.83 -12.87 25.87
C GLY A 312 -5.76 -14.25 25.23
N THR A 313 -6.80 -15.06 25.45
CA THR A 313 -6.98 -16.39 24.87
C THR A 313 -8.45 -16.63 24.53
N GLY A 314 -8.74 -17.20 23.36
CA GLY A 314 -10.11 -17.45 22.90
C GLY A 314 -10.85 -16.17 22.53
N ASP A 315 -12.15 -16.11 22.77
CA ASP A 315 -12.93 -14.89 22.51
C ASP A 315 -12.68 -13.87 23.62
N VAL A 316 -12.10 -12.72 23.22
CA VAL A 316 -11.70 -11.64 24.12
C VAL A 316 -12.52 -10.37 23.92
N THR A 317 -13.62 -10.46 23.20
CA THR A 317 -14.47 -9.31 22.80
C THR A 317 -14.85 -8.44 23.99
N ASP A 318 -15.32 -9.04 25.08
CA ASP A 318 -15.82 -8.30 26.25
C ASP A 318 -14.71 -7.93 27.27
N SER A 319 -13.50 -8.44 27.09
CA SER A 319 -12.46 -8.37 28.14
C SER A 319 -11.19 -7.63 27.74
N HIS A 320 -10.80 -7.61 26.45
CA HIS A 320 -9.50 -7.09 26.03
C HIS A 320 -9.55 -5.86 25.13
N ILE A 321 -10.73 -5.38 24.73
CA ILE A 321 -10.86 -4.08 24.11
C ILE A 321 -10.61 -3.03 25.21
N ALA A 322 -9.43 -2.41 25.19
CA ALA A 322 -9.06 -1.37 26.17
C ALA A 322 -9.90 -0.11 25.99
N TRP A 323 -10.13 0.27 24.72
CA TRP A 323 -10.97 1.38 24.32
C TRP A 323 -11.42 1.22 22.86
N SER A 324 -12.49 1.91 22.50
CA SER A 324 -12.96 2.00 21.12
C SER A 324 -13.58 3.36 20.82
N THR A 325 -13.50 3.80 19.58
CA THR A 325 -14.18 5.00 19.08
C THR A 325 -14.72 4.76 17.67
N TYR A 326 -15.83 5.41 17.33
CA TYR A 326 -16.50 5.30 16.01
C TYR A 326 -16.58 6.64 15.28
N ARG A 327 -16.08 7.72 15.89
CA ARG A 327 -16.18 9.07 15.33
C ARG A 327 -14.98 9.39 14.44
N SER A 328 -15.26 9.76 13.17
CA SER A 328 -14.23 10.19 12.20
C SER A 328 -13.04 9.23 12.15
N THR A 329 -13.31 7.93 12.11
CA THR A 329 -12.30 6.89 11.95
C THR A 329 -11.99 6.69 10.46
N PRO A 330 -10.76 6.34 10.09
CA PRO A 330 -10.45 6.00 8.71
C PRO A 330 -11.14 4.69 8.29
N GLU A 331 -11.45 4.59 6.99
CA GLU A 331 -12.01 3.38 6.38
C GLU A 331 -10.91 2.57 5.69
N ILE A 332 -9.88 3.24 5.15
CA ILE A 332 -8.85 2.65 4.31
C ILE A 332 -7.43 2.95 4.82
N PRO A 333 -7.03 4.23 5.07
CA PRO A 333 -5.67 4.52 5.50
C PRO A 333 -5.35 3.89 6.85
N SER A 334 -4.19 3.22 6.93
CA SER A 334 -3.69 2.70 8.21
C SER A 334 -3.14 3.83 9.08
N PRO A 335 -3.24 3.73 10.42
CA PRO A 335 -2.74 4.76 11.33
C PRO A 335 -1.21 4.74 11.44
N ILE A 336 -0.67 5.72 12.17
CA ILE A 336 0.72 5.73 12.65
C ILE A 336 0.70 5.98 14.16
N VAL A 337 1.55 5.29 14.90
CA VAL A 337 1.73 5.53 16.33
C VAL A 337 3.19 5.94 16.60
N VAL A 338 3.34 7.11 17.21
CA VAL A 338 4.66 7.67 17.60
C VAL A 338 4.53 8.25 19.01
N ASN A 339 5.37 7.84 19.93
CA ASN A 339 5.42 8.35 21.30
C ASN A 339 4.04 8.38 22.00
N ASP A 340 3.31 7.27 21.94
CA ASP A 340 1.96 7.11 22.48
C ASP A 340 0.90 8.03 21.83
N LEU A 341 1.21 8.66 20.71
CA LEU A 341 0.28 9.44 19.90
C LEU A 341 -0.15 8.64 18.66
N LEU A 342 -1.46 8.45 18.48
CA LEU A 342 -2.02 7.78 17.32
C LEU A 342 -2.52 8.81 16.32
N PHE A 343 -1.91 8.84 15.14
CA PHE A 343 -2.26 9.73 14.04
C PHE A 343 -3.02 8.98 12.96
N MET A 344 -4.08 9.58 12.44
CA MET A 344 -4.91 9.01 11.39
C MET A 344 -5.54 10.09 10.51
N VAL A 345 -6.08 9.70 9.35
CA VAL A 345 -6.85 10.57 8.46
C VAL A 345 -8.07 9.81 7.92
N THR A 346 -9.22 10.46 7.82
CA THR A 346 -10.41 9.84 7.24
C THR A 346 -10.29 9.68 5.72
N ALA A 347 -10.86 8.60 5.18
CA ALA A 347 -10.83 8.32 3.74
C ALA A 347 -11.58 9.38 2.93
N LYS A 348 -12.62 9.99 3.48
CA LYS A 348 -13.39 11.08 2.85
C LYS A 348 -13.30 12.36 3.64
N GLY A 349 -13.12 13.47 2.93
CA GLY A 349 -13.10 14.81 3.50
C GLY A 349 -11.87 15.17 4.31
N GLY A 350 -10.88 14.26 4.41
CA GLY A 350 -9.54 14.52 4.95
C GLY A 350 -9.52 15.11 6.34
N ILE A 351 -10.12 14.43 7.32
CA ILE A 351 -10.03 14.84 8.72
C ILE A 351 -8.86 14.08 9.36
N ALA A 352 -7.77 14.78 9.60
CA ALA A 352 -6.67 14.27 10.39
C ALA A 352 -6.99 14.39 11.89
N ARG A 353 -6.57 13.39 12.68
CA ARG A 353 -6.74 13.35 14.13
C ARG A 353 -5.49 12.82 14.80
N CYS A 354 -5.26 13.29 16.02
CA CYS A 354 -4.35 12.69 16.98
C CYS A 354 -5.16 12.23 18.19
N LEU A 355 -4.92 11.00 18.60
CA LEU A 355 -5.48 10.43 19.83
C LEU A 355 -4.34 10.03 20.75
N ASP A 356 -4.60 10.04 22.05
CA ASP A 356 -3.79 9.30 23.01
C ASP A 356 -3.93 7.79 22.68
N ALA A 357 -2.83 7.13 22.40
CA ALA A 357 -2.87 5.72 21.97
C ALA A 357 -3.33 4.77 23.10
N LYS A 358 -3.14 5.13 24.36
CA LYS A 358 -3.48 4.29 25.51
C LYS A 358 -4.95 4.41 25.91
N THR A 359 -5.54 5.59 25.74
CA THR A 359 -6.91 5.89 26.20
C THR A 359 -7.92 6.07 25.06
N GLY A 360 -7.47 6.40 23.85
CA GLY A 360 -8.32 6.74 22.72
C GLY A 360 -8.89 8.16 22.76
N ASP A 361 -8.48 8.98 23.75
CA ASP A 361 -8.93 10.35 23.87
C ASP A 361 -8.41 11.20 22.72
N GLU A 362 -9.31 12.04 22.15
CA GLU A 362 -8.93 12.97 21.09
C GLU A 362 -8.10 14.11 21.65
N ILE A 363 -6.84 14.24 21.16
CA ILE A 363 -5.94 15.34 21.50
C ILE A 363 -6.21 16.53 20.59
N TRP A 364 -6.21 16.28 19.27
CA TRP A 364 -6.54 17.31 18.28
C TRP A 364 -7.21 16.71 17.02
N LYS A 365 -7.87 17.57 16.29
CA LYS A 365 -8.51 17.30 15.00
C LYS A 365 -8.29 18.47 14.05
N LYS A 366 -7.86 18.17 12.81
CA LYS A 366 -7.58 19.16 11.77
C LYS A 366 -8.14 18.70 10.42
N ARG A 367 -8.79 19.63 9.69
CA ARG A 367 -9.26 19.35 8.33
C ARG A 367 -8.13 19.65 7.35
N LEU A 368 -7.70 18.62 6.61
CA LEU A 368 -6.75 18.74 5.49
C LEU A 368 -7.48 18.95 4.16
N GLY A 369 -8.72 18.47 4.05
CA GLY A 369 -9.47 18.43 2.80
C GLY A 369 -9.09 17.23 1.93
N GLY A 370 -9.81 17.04 0.81
CA GLY A 370 -9.58 15.92 -0.11
C GLY A 370 -9.98 14.55 0.45
N ASP A 371 -9.67 13.51 -0.32
CA ASP A 371 -9.93 12.12 0.01
C ASP A 371 -8.60 11.35 0.12
N TYR A 372 -8.51 10.40 1.04
CA TYR A 372 -7.28 9.67 1.35
C TYR A 372 -7.49 8.17 1.29
N TRP A 373 -6.74 7.49 0.41
CA TRP A 373 -6.64 6.03 0.38
C TRP A 373 -5.23 5.58 0.77
N ALA A 374 -4.24 6.38 0.39
CA ALA A 374 -2.86 6.18 0.82
C ALA A 374 -2.74 6.31 2.34
N SER A 375 -2.06 5.37 2.97
CA SER A 375 -1.68 5.48 4.38
C SER A 375 -0.58 6.53 4.55
N PRO A 376 -0.63 7.35 5.60
CA PRO A 376 0.44 8.31 5.88
C PRO A 376 1.75 7.61 6.25
N ILE A 377 2.85 8.35 6.15
CA ILE A 377 4.15 7.96 6.68
C ILE A 377 4.65 8.96 7.70
N PHE A 378 5.53 8.49 8.59
CA PHE A 378 6.25 9.31 9.56
C PHE A 378 7.75 9.23 9.29
N ALA A 379 8.40 10.39 9.26
CA ALA A 379 9.85 10.53 9.23
C ALA A 379 10.26 11.88 9.83
N ASP A 380 11.35 11.91 10.56
CA ASP A 380 11.99 13.14 11.10
C ASP A 380 10.98 14.10 11.77
N GLY A 381 10.16 13.56 12.68
CA GLY A 381 9.15 14.35 13.40
C GLY A 381 7.99 14.87 12.56
N LYS A 382 7.84 14.41 11.32
CA LYS A 382 6.84 14.88 10.36
C LYS A 382 5.92 13.74 9.89
N LEU A 383 4.69 14.10 9.58
CA LEU A 383 3.68 13.22 8.97
C LEU A 383 3.41 13.70 7.54
N TYR A 384 3.40 12.77 6.59
CA TYR A 384 3.13 13.03 5.18
C TYR A 384 1.80 12.35 4.81
N PHE A 385 0.82 13.15 4.43
CA PHE A 385 -0.52 12.70 4.02
C PHE A 385 -0.72 12.93 2.54
N SER A 386 -0.85 11.87 1.75
CA SER A 386 -1.04 11.94 0.29
C SER A 386 -2.51 11.77 -0.07
N SER A 387 -3.15 12.81 -0.60
CA SER A 387 -4.55 12.77 -1.02
C SER A 387 -4.72 12.21 -2.43
N LYS A 388 -5.90 11.67 -2.72
CA LYS A 388 -6.28 11.25 -4.07
C LYS A 388 -6.22 12.41 -5.08
N GLN A 389 -6.41 13.62 -4.64
CA GLN A 389 -6.39 14.82 -5.51
C GLN A 389 -4.98 15.34 -5.81
N GLY A 390 -3.94 14.62 -5.36
CA GLY A 390 -2.54 15.00 -5.65
C GLY A 390 -1.94 16.02 -4.68
N GLU A 391 -2.59 16.29 -3.56
CA GLU A 391 -2.06 17.13 -2.51
C GLU A 391 -1.34 16.28 -1.46
N ILE A 392 -0.10 16.64 -1.13
CA ILE A 392 0.66 16.01 -0.08
C ILE A 392 0.87 17.03 1.03
N THR A 393 0.13 16.86 2.13
CA THR A 393 0.22 17.72 3.31
C THR A 393 1.28 17.19 4.27
N VAL A 394 2.20 18.06 4.70
CA VAL A 394 3.23 17.74 5.68
C VAL A 394 2.89 18.43 7.00
N LEU A 395 2.73 17.65 8.07
CA LEU A 395 2.44 18.15 9.41
C LEU A 395 3.55 17.80 10.40
N THR A 396 3.69 18.59 11.44
CA THR A 396 4.47 18.17 12.63
C THR A 396 3.75 17.03 13.34
N ALA A 397 4.51 15.99 13.75
CA ALA A 397 3.98 14.86 14.52
C ALA A 397 4.04 15.18 16.03
N THR A 398 3.04 15.89 16.52
CA THR A 398 3.00 16.39 17.91
C THR A 398 1.63 16.13 18.56
N GLY A 399 1.62 16.08 19.91
CA GLY A 399 0.40 16.13 20.72
C GLY A 399 -0.17 17.53 20.90
N ASP A 400 0.57 18.57 20.54
CA ASP A 400 0.08 19.96 20.52
C ASP A 400 -0.64 20.25 19.20
N ASP A 401 -1.12 21.50 19.00
CA ASP A 401 -1.71 21.91 17.71
C ASP A 401 -0.69 21.71 16.57
N PRO A 402 -0.96 20.82 15.61
CA PRO A 402 0.02 20.49 14.58
C PRO A 402 0.17 21.63 13.58
N GLN A 403 1.43 21.97 13.27
CA GLN A 403 1.73 22.93 12.24
C GLN A 403 1.69 22.28 10.86
N VAL A 404 1.04 22.92 9.88
CA VAL A 404 1.17 22.59 8.46
C VAL A 404 2.48 23.17 7.98
N LEU A 405 3.46 22.31 7.73
CA LEU A 405 4.78 22.73 7.24
C LEU A 405 4.76 22.99 5.74
N ALA A 406 3.99 22.20 4.99
CA ALA A 406 3.79 22.37 3.56
C ALA A 406 2.48 21.72 3.09
N SER A 407 1.96 22.24 1.97
CA SER A 407 0.89 21.64 1.18
C SER A 407 1.39 21.56 -0.27
N ASN A 408 1.96 20.43 -0.62
CA ASN A 408 2.59 20.17 -1.91
C ASN A 408 1.56 19.71 -2.94
N LYS A 409 1.68 20.16 -4.20
CA LYS A 409 0.73 19.80 -5.24
C LYS A 409 1.44 19.11 -6.42
N LEU A 410 1.04 17.86 -6.67
CA LEU A 410 1.41 17.12 -7.86
C LEU A 410 0.18 16.88 -8.75
N THR A 411 0.38 16.87 -10.07
CA THR A 411 -0.69 16.62 -11.06
C THR A 411 -0.90 15.11 -11.20
N ALA A 412 -1.41 14.48 -10.13
CA ALA A 412 -1.51 13.04 -10.03
C ALA A 412 -2.61 12.62 -9.05
N GLU A 413 -3.07 11.38 -9.15
CA GLU A 413 -3.96 10.74 -8.17
C GLU A 413 -3.15 9.71 -7.37
N PHE A 414 -3.13 9.86 -6.02
CA PHE A 414 -2.42 8.93 -5.13
C PHE A 414 -3.40 8.00 -4.42
N ILE A 415 -3.24 6.70 -4.67
CA ILE A 415 -3.95 5.60 -4.01
C ILE A 415 -2.96 4.76 -3.21
N ALA A 416 -1.81 4.48 -3.79
CA ALA A 416 -0.72 3.76 -3.16
C ALA A 416 -0.08 4.56 -2.02
N SER A 417 0.30 3.89 -0.94
CA SER A 417 1.02 4.52 0.17
C SER A 417 2.46 4.82 -0.22
N PRO A 418 3.04 5.93 0.27
CA PRO A 418 4.44 6.28 0.00
C PRO A 418 5.44 5.24 0.53
N ALA A 419 6.65 5.24 -0.03
CA ALA A 419 7.82 4.58 0.51
C ALA A 419 8.93 5.60 0.78
N VAL A 420 9.89 5.21 1.61
CA VAL A 420 11.09 6.01 1.92
C VAL A 420 12.33 5.25 1.49
N ALA A 421 13.27 5.96 0.84
CA ALA A 421 14.54 5.42 0.38
C ALA A 421 15.67 6.40 0.73
N GLY A 422 16.37 6.15 1.84
CA GLY A 422 17.31 7.14 2.38
C GLY A 422 16.61 8.48 2.64
N ASP A 423 17.07 9.55 2.02
CA ASP A 423 16.50 10.91 2.13
C ASP A 423 15.44 11.20 1.04
N SER A 424 14.98 10.19 0.34
CA SER A 424 14.02 10.35 -0.76
C SER A 424 12.65 9.78 -0.42
N LEU A 425 11.60 10.49 -0.86
CA LEU A 425 10.23 10.04 -0.78
C LEU A 425 9.82 9.45 -2.15
N ILE A 426 9.36 8.20 -2.16
CA ILE A 426 8.92 7.52 -3.37
C ILE A 426 7.40 7.51 -3.39
N LEU A 427 6.81 8.19 -4.37
CA LEU A 427 5.37 8.34 -4.52
C LEU A 427 4.89 7.65 -5.79
N ARG A 428 3.96 6.71 -5.67
CA ARG A 428 3.28 6.10 -6.80
C ARG A 428 1.90 6.72 -6.99
N SER A 429 1.69 7.33 -8.14
CA SER A 429 0.36 7.72 -8.60
C SER A 429 -0.28 6.61 -9.45
N THR A 430 -1.50 6.83 -9.91
CA THR A 430 -2.17 5.89 -10.82
C THR A 430 -1.47 5.74 -12.18
N THR A 431 -0.56 6.66 -12.54
CA THR A 431 0.10 6.70 -13.85
C THR A 431 1.62 6.85 -13.80
N HIS A 432 2.18 7.35 -12.70
CA HIS A 432 3.61 7.67 -12.61
C HIS A 432 4.20 7.24 -11.26
N LEU A 433 5.51 7.06 -11.26
CA LEU A 433 6.34 6.97 -10.07
C LEU A 433 7.23 8.20 -9.97
N TYR A 434 7.33 8.76 -8.77
CA TYR A 434 8.14 9.92 -8.45
C TYR A 434 9.20 9.57 -7.42
N CYS A 435 10.41 10.08 -7.58
CA CYS A 435 11.40 10.19 -6.54
C CYS A 435 11.54 11.66 -6.16
N ILE A 436 11.13 12.00 -4.97
CA ILE A 436 11.22 13.33 -4.41
C ILE A 436 12.44 13.40 -3.50
N ALA A 437 13.38 14.29 -3.82
CA ALA A 437 14.63 14.46 -3.08
C ALA A 437 15.08 15.91 -3.13
N ASP A 438 15.59 16.45 -2.02
CA ASP A 438 16.04 17.84 -1.96
C ASP A 438 17.19 18.13 -2.93
N GLY A 439 17.23 19.34 -3.47
CA GLY A 439 18.25 19.81 -4.39
C GLY A 439 18.13 19.28 -5.83
N HIS A 440 17.00 18.69 -6.17
CA HIS A 440 16.73 18.17 -7.52
C HIS A 440 15.58 18.91 -8.18
N ASP A 441 15.88 20.08 -8.77
CA ASP A 441 14.90 20.86 -9.50
C ASP A 441 14.88 20.44 -10.98
N ARG A 442 13.69 20.42 -11.58
CA ARG A 442 13.45 20.05 -12.96
C ARG A 442 13.16 21.29 -13.80
N SER A 443 13.72 21.34 -15.01
CA SER A 443 13.39 22.40 -15.95
C SER A 443 11.93 22.29 -16.41
N LEU A 444 11.34 23.42 -16.83
CA LEU A 444 9.99 23.45 -17.41
C LEU A 444 9.86 22.54 -18.65
N GLU A 445 10.93 22.35 -19.40
CA GLU A 445 10.98 21.43 -20.53
C GLU A 445 10.85 19.97 -20.09
N GLN A 446 11.53 19.58 -19.00
CA GLN A 446 11.40 18.27 -18.39
C GLN A 446 9.99 18.03 -17.87
N VAL A 447 9.38 19.01 -17.20
CA VAL A 447 7.99 18.93 -16.74
C VAL A 447 7.02 18.81 -17.92
N ALA A 448 7.22 19.59 -18.97
CA ALA A 448 6.41 19.51 -20.18
C ALA A 448 6.52 18.16 -20.89
N SER A 449 7.70 17.51 -20.85
CA SER A 449 7.90 16.18 -21.46
C SER A 449 7.11 15.05 -20.79
N ASP A 450 6.75 15.20 -19.52
CA ASP A 450 5.94 14.19 -18.81
C ASP A 450 4.45 14.25 -19.20
N VAL A 451 4.00 15.44 -19.59
CA VAL A 451 2.61 15.65 -20.03
C VAL A 451 2.36 15.01 -21.40
N TYR A 452 3.43 14.77 -22.17
CA TYR A 452 3.34 14.28 -23.56
C TYR A 452 4.35 13.15 -23.86
N PRO A 453 4.25 11.98 -23.21
CA PRO A 453 5.17 10.86 -23.45
C PRO A 453 5.17 10.36 -24.90
N GLU A 454 4.02 10.40 -25.60
CA GLU A 454 3.90 10.00 -27.02
C GLU A 454 4.66 10.93 -27.98
N ARG A 455 5.01 12.13 -27.55
CA ARG A 455 5.70 13.11 -28.38
C ARG A 455 7.17 12.73 -28.58
N ARG A 456 7.86 12.17 -27.55
CA ARG A 456 9.25 11.69 -27.68
C ARG A 456 9.38 10.55 -28.70
N GLU A 457 8.45 9.62 -28.71
CA GLU A 457 8.47 8.55 -29.72
C GLU A 457 8.12 9.05 -31.12
N ARG A 458 7.20 10.00 -31.24
CA ARG A 458 6.88 10.66 -32.52
C ARG A 458 7.98 11.61 -32.97
N GLU A 459 8.58 12.40 -32.12
CA GLU A 459 9.66 13.34 -32.49
C GLU A 459 10.93 12.59 -32.89
N GLN A 460 11.26 11.45 -32.28
CA GLN A 460 12.32 10.56 -32.77
C GLN A 460 11.98 9.92 -34.13
N ARG A 461 10.70 9.74 -34.45
CA ARG A 461 10.23 9.28 -35.76
C ARG A 461 10.00 10.41 -36.77
N THR A 462 9.62 11.59 -36.33
CA THR A 462 9.26 12.72 -37.20
C THR A 462 10.32 13.83 -37.29
N ALA A 463 11.40 13.81 -36.50
CA ALA A 463 12.54 14.70 -36.63
C ALA A 463 13.17 14.67 -38.05
N LYS A 464 12.65 13.84 -38.93
CA LYS A 464 12.97 13.81 -40.36
C LYS A 464 12.02 14.60 -41.26
N ASN A 465 10.82 15.06 -40.82
CA ASN A 465 9.81 15.53 -41.80
C ASN A 465 8.72 16.53 -41.33
N THR A 466 8.87 17.38 -40.31
CA THR A 466 7.82 18.41 -40.03
C THR A 466 8.34 19.78 -39.65
N SER A 467 7.62 20.84 -40.10
CA SER A 467 7.97 22.24 -39.84
C SER A 467 7.67 22.68 -38.38
N PRO A 468 8.45 23.57 -37.77
CA PRO A 468 8.32 24.01 -36.37
C PRO A 468 6.95 24.57 -35.97
N ASN A 469 6.18 25.07 -36.93
CA ASN A 469 4.90 25.76 -36.67
C ASN A 469 3.71 24.84 -36.37
N GLU A 470 3.69 23.64 -36.91
CA GLU A 470 2.57 22.69 -36.69
C GLU A 470 2.59 22.09 -35.30
N GLY A 471 3.80 21.84 -34.73
CA GLY A 471 3.97 21.35 -33.38
C GLY A 471 3.47 22.32 -32.30
N LEU A 472 3.73 23.63 -32.46
CA LEU A 472 3.28 24.66 -31.54
C LEU A 472 1.78 24.90 -31.59
N ALA A 473 1.13 24.73 -32.75
CA ALA A 473 -0.32 24.82 -32.86
C ALA A 473 -1.05 23.66 -32.13
N ALA A 474 -0.54 22.43 -32.25
CA ALA A 474 -1.07 21.29 -31.55
C ALA A 474 -0.89 21.43 -30.01
N LEU A 475 0.28 21.91 -29.56
CA LEU A 475 0.55 22.17 -28.14
C LEU A 475 -0.44 23.22 -27.58
N SER A 476 -0.66 24.33 -28.33
CA SER A 476 -1.61 25.37 -27.92
C SER A 476 -3.03 24.85 -27.74
N ALA A 477 -3.49 23.99 -28.64
CA ALA A 477 -4.83 23.36 -28.55
C ALA A 477 -4.96 22.49 -27.32
N GLN A 478 -3.96 21.66 -27.03
CA GLN A 478 -3.97 20.75 -25.88
C GLN A 478 -3.90 21.50 -24.53
N LEU A 479 -3.04 22.52 -24.42
CA LEU A 479 -2.96 23.33 -23.21
C LEU A 479 -4.30 24.05 -22.92
N ARG A 480 -5.03 24.48 -23.95
CA ARG A 480 -6.38 25.02 -23.78
C ARG A 480 -7.38 24.03 -23.24
N GLU A 481 -7.34 22.77 -23.70
CA GLU A 481 -8.22 21.72 -23.19
C GLU A 481 -7.89 21.35 -21.74
N MET A 482 -6.60 21.35 -21.35
CA MET A 482 -6.19 21.12 -19.97
C MET A 482 -6.63 22.25 -19.02
N VAL A 483 -6.58 23.50 -19.48
CA VAL A 483 -7.11 24.64 -18.72
C VAL A 483 -8.62 24.54 -18.58
N LYS A 484 -9.36 24.20 -19.63
CA LYS A 484 -10.82 23.97 -19.57
C LYS A 484 -11.19 22.82 -18.62
N ALA A 485 -10.37 21.77 -18.59
CA ALA A 485 -10.57 20.63 -17.70
C ALA A 485 -10.14 20.90 -16.24
N GLY A 486 -9.66 22.11 -15.92
CA GLY A 486 -9.17 22.45 -14.58
C GLY A 486 -7.88 21.75 -14.17
N LYS A 487 -7.15 21.18 -15.15
CA LYS A 487 -5.91 20.42 -14.92
C LYS A 487 -4.65 21.32 -14.94
N LEU A 488 -4.77 22.56 -15.43
CA LEU A 488 -3.72 23.57 -15.48
C LEU A 488 -4.32 24.95 -15.26
N THR A 489 -3.56 25.88 -14.64
CA THR A 489 -3.96 27.28 -14.63
C THR A 489 -3.66 27.91 -15.99
N ARG A 490 -4.35 29.02 -16.31
CA ARG A 490 -4.08 29.76 -17.56
C ARG A 490 -2.66 30.31 -17.58
N LYS A 491 -2.09 30.65 -16.44
CA LYS A 491 -0.73 31.15 -16.28
C LYS A 491 0.28 30.05 -16.64
N ASP A 492 0.15 28.89 -16.04
CA ASP A 492 1.05 27.74 -16.29
C ASP A 492 1.00 27.31 -17.77
N ALA A 493 -0.21 27.32 -18.37
CA ALA A 493 -0.35 27.00 -19.79
C ALA A 493 0.37 28.00 -20.70
N ILE A 494 0.40 29.29 -20.35
CA ILE A 494 1.13 30.33 -21.09
C ILE A 494 2.64 30.13 -20.94
N GLU A 495 3.13 29.88 -19.73
CA GLU A 495 4.54 29.64 -19.45
C GLU A 495 5.05 28.39 -20.18
N LEU A 496 4.30 27.29 -20.15
CA LEU A 496 4.62 26.07 -20.89
C LEU A 496 4.66 26.29 -22.41
N TYR A 497 3.72 27.10 -22.96
CA TYR A 497 3.72 27.42 -24.38
C TYR A 497 4.92 28.28 -24.78
N GLN A 498 5.28 29.26 -23.96
CA GLN A 498 6.41 30.15 -24.20
C GLN A 498 7.74 29.40 -24.14
N ALA A 499 7.92 28.53 -23.14
CA ALA A 499 9.10 27.68 -23.05
C ALA A 499 9.26 26.76 -24.27
N ALA A 500 8.17 26.16 -24.74
CA ALA A 500 8.18 25.33 -25.95
C ALA A 500 8.41 26.13 -27.25
N ALA A 501 8.05 27.42 -27.26
CA ALA A 501 8.25 28.32 -28.40
C ALA A 501 9.65 28.98 -28.43
N GLY A 502 10.50 28.70 -27.44
CA GLY A 502 11.85 29.27 -27.33
C GLY A 502 11.85 30.79 -27.02
N LYS A 503 10.84 31.28 -26.30
CA LYS A 503 10.68 32.69 -25.89
C LYS A 503 10.74 32.82 -24.37
#